data_1ccd4400af7b010f0e2b4c28f4dafc56
#
_entry.id   1ccd4400af7b010f0e2b4c28f4dafc56
#
_cell.length_a   1.000
_cell.length_b   1.000
_cell.length_c   1.000
_cell.angle_alpha   90.00
_cell.angle_beta   90.00
_cell.angle_gamma   90.00
#
_symmetry.space_group_name_H-M   'P 1'
#
loop_
_entity.id
_entity.type
_entity.pdbx_description
1 polymer ?
#
loop_
_entity_poly.entity_id
_entity_poly.type
_entity_poly.pdbx_seq_one_letter_code
_entity_poly.pdbx_strand_id
1 'polypeptide(L)'
;MPSPNFVYKCRIIRVVDGDTVDAEIDLGFNMRNVDRVRLVGIDTPESRTRNLREKQLGLDSKRFLKDTIRLQKEPIRIHTTKEGKFGRILGTLYGDNDTNINELLILNNYARQYYGGSKDELGPWVYEEGCNCGGKRLSRGQSCSGIWYRWTSDGYISLY
;
A
#
# COMPACT_ATOMS: atom_id res chain seq x y z
N MET A 1 18.38 0.54 -6.12
CA MET A 1 17.73 0.68 -7.43
C MET A 1 17.34 -0.69 -7.95
N PRO A 2 16.13 -0.88 -8.47
CA PRO A 2 15.75 -2.17 -9.01
C PRO A 2 16.61 -2.51 -10.24
N SER A 3 16.71 -3.80 -10.55
CA SER A 3 17.28 -4.25 -11.80
C SER A 3 16.68 -3.47 -12.98
N PRO A 4 17.46 -3.07 -13.98
CA PRO A 4 16.91 -2.39 -15.15
C PRO A 4 15.93 -3.24 -15.96
N ASN A 5 15.93 -4.55 -15.72
CA ASN A 5 15.02 -5.48 -16.37
C ASN A 5 13.64 -5.44 -15.70
N PHE A 6 12.60 -5.57 -16.49
CA PHE A 6 11.22 -5.64 -16.04
C PHE A 6 10.73 -4.37 -15.33
N VAL A 7 11.29 -3.22 -15.67
CA VAL A 7 10.80 -1.91 -15.23
C VAL A 7 10.05 -1.26 -16.37
N TYR A 8 8.79 -0.90 -16.15
CA TYR A 8 7.90 -0.37 -17.17
C TYR A 8 7.21 0.89 -16.68
N LYS A 9 6.88 1.79 -17.59
CA LYS A 9 5.89 2.83 -17.28
C LYS A 9 4.53 2.21 -17.10
N CYS A 10 3.75 2.72 -16.18
CA CYS A 10 2.38 2.26 -16.01
C CYS A 10 1.44 3.39 -15.63
N ARG A 11 0.18 3.16 -15.89
CA ARG A 11 -0.91 4.02 -15.46
C ARG A 11 -1.78 3.23 -14.50
N ILE A 12 -1.97 3.75 -13.32
CA ILE A 12 -2.86 3.13 -12.35
C ILE A 12 -4.30 3.46 -12.73
N ILE A 13 -5.07 2.42 -13.04
CA ILE A 13 -6.47 2.55 -13.43
C ILE A 13 -7.32 2.70 -12.18
N ARG A 14 -7.05 1.86 -11.18
CA ARG A 14 -7.82 1.81 -9.95
C ARG A 14 -6.99 1.28 -8.80
N VAL A 15 -7.13 1.89 -7.65
CA VAL A 15 -6.65 1.34 -6.38
C VAL A 15 -7.74 0.43 -5.81
N VAL A 16 -7.45 -0.85 -5.71
CA VAL A 16 -8.39 -1.86 -5.20
C VAL A 16 -8.35 -1.93 -3.67
N ASP A 17 -7.16 -2.10 -3.13
CA ASP A 17 -6.84 -2.07 -1.70
C ASP A 17 -5.54 -1.32 -1.50
N GLY A 18 -5.11 -1.14 -0.25
CA GLY A 18 -3.86 -0.47 0.05
C GLY A 18 -2.62 -1.17 -0.52
N ASP A 19 -2.74 -2.42 -0.91
CA ASP A 19 -1.65 -3.24 -1.45
C ASP A 19 -1.95 -3.85 -2.82
N THR A 20 -3.04 -3.43 -3.46
CA THR A 20 -3.49 -3.99 -4.73
C THR A 20 -4.03 -2.91 -5.64
N VAL A 21 -3.54 -2.87 -6.86
CA VAL A 21 -3.97 -1.91 -7.88
C VAL A 21 -4.28 -2.62 -9.19
N ASP A 22 -5.15 -2.04 -9.99
CA ASP A 22 -5.32 -2.40 -11.39
C ASP A 22 -4.51 -1.39 -12.23
N ALA A 23 -3.60 -1.87 -13.05
CA ALA A 23 -2.67 -1.04 -13.80
C ALA A 23 -2.63 -1.41 -15.29
N GLU A 24 -2.45 -0.40 -16.10
CA GLU A 24 -2.10 -0.54 -17.51
C GLU A 24 -0.59 -0.38 -17.64
N ILE A 25 0.10 -1.45 -18.01
CA ILE A 25 1.55 -1.49 -18.10
C ILE A 25 1.96 -1.32 -19.56
N ASP A 26 2.81 -0.34 -19.82
CA ASP A 26 3.34 -0.08 -21.15
C ASP A 26 4.55 -0.98 -21.41
N LEU A 27 4.38 -1.92 -22.33
CA LEU A 27 5.40 -2.87 -22.72
C LEU A 27 6.29 -2.39 -23.88
N GLY A 28 6.04 -1.19 -24.38
CA GLY A 28 6.65 -0.71 -25.61
C GLY A 28 5.94 -1.24 -26.86
N PHE A 29 6.38 -0.78 -28.03
CA PHE A 29 5.81 -1.18 -29.33
C PHE A 29 4.28 -1.00 -29.43
N ASN A 30 3.72 -0.02 -28.72
CA ASN A 30 2.27 0.16 -28.59
C ASN A 30 1.53 -1.03 -27.96
N MET A 31 2.26 -1.90 -27.28
CA MET A 31 1.69 -3.03 -26.54
C MET A 31 1.46 -2.63 -25.08
N ARG A 32 0.30 -2.96 -24.56
CA ARG A 32 -0.09 -2.69 -23.18
C ARG A 32 -0.72 -3.90 -22.56
N ASN A 33 -0.39 -4.13 -21.30
CA ASN A 33 -1.02 -5.17 -20.50
C ASN A 33 -1.82 -4.52 -19.38
N VAL A 34 -3.10 -4.85 -19.28
CA VAL A 34 -3.96 -4.40 -18.19
C VAL A 34 -4.16 -5.56 -17.25
N ASP A 35 -3.68 -5.43 -16.03
CA ASP A 35 -3.76 -6.51 -15.07
C ASP A 35 -3.81 -6.01 -13.63
N ARG A 36 -4.13 -6.91 -12.74
CA ARG A 36 -4.11 -6.66 -11.30
C ARG A 36 -2.73 -6.92 -10.74
N VAL A 37 -2.22 -5.92 -10.05
CA VAL A 37 -0.89 -5.94 -9.44
C VAL A 37 -1.02 -5.99 -7.92
N ARG A 38 -0.36 -6.96 -7.30
CA ARG A 38 -0.15 -7.03 -5.86
C ARG A 38 1.19 -6.37 -5.53
N LEU A 39 1.16 -5.40 -4.63
CA LEU A 39 2.38 -4.71 -4.23
C LEU A 39 3.25 -5.62 -3.36
N VAL A 40 4.50 -5.75 -3.76
CA VAL A 40 5.46 -6.66 -3.13
C VAL A 40 5.95 -6.10 -1.80
N GLY A 41 6.19 -7.01 -0.87
CA GLY A 41 6.84 -6.69 0.41
C GLY A 41 5.94 -6.04 1.44
N ILE A 42 4.67 -5.86 1.14
CA ILE A 42 3.72 -5.22 2.04
C ILE A 42 2.43 -6.02 2.19
N ASP A 43 1.80 -5.82 3.32
CA ASP A 43 0.43 -6.24 3.60
C ASP A 43 -0.31 -5.07 4.24
N THR A 44 -1.54 -4.85 3.82
CA THR A 44 -2.41 -3.80 4.37
C THR A 44 -3.67 -4.41 4.95
N PRO A 45 -4.35 -3.71 5.88
CA PRO A 45 -5.64 -4.17 6.38
C PRO A 45 -6.65 -4.31 5.25
N GLU A 46 -7.54 -5.27 5.38
CA GLU A 46 -8.57 -5.53 4.38
C GLU A 46 -9.64 -4.43 4.39
N SER A 47 -9.89 -3.83 3.23
CA SER A 47 -10.93 -2.81 3.08
C SER A 47 -12.33 -3.39 2.91
N ARG A 48 -12.45 -4.69 2.65
CA ARG A 48 -13.71 -5.40 2.40
C ARG A 48 -14.01 -6.48 3.45
N THR A 49 -13.63 -6.24 4.67
CA THR A 49 -13.90 -7.14 5.79
C THR A 49 -15.18 -6.76 6.53
N ARG A 50 -15.74 -7.72 7.25
CA ARG A 50 -16.84 -7.48 8.20
C ARG A 50 -16.37 -6.85 9.51
N ASN A 51 -15.09 -6.96 9.82
CA ASN A 51 -14.48 -6.29 10.95
C ASN A 51 -14.41 -4.79 10.64
N LEU A 52 -15.26 -4.00 11.27
CA LEU A 52 -15.37 -2.56 10.98
C LEU A 52 -14.09 -1.80 11.29
N ARG A 53 -13.33 -2.26 12.24
CA ARG A 53 -12.07 -1.63 12.66
C ARG A 53 -10.98 -1.87 11.60
N GLU A 54 -10.79 -3.10 11.22
CA GLU A 54 -9.86 -3.44 10.14
C GLU A 54 -10.26 -2.77 8.83
N LYS A 55 -11.56 -2.74 8.54
CA LYS A 55 -12.09 -2.06 7.35
C LYS A 55 -11.72 -0.59 7.32
N GLN A 56 -11.80 0.12 8.44
CA GLN A 56 -11.42 1.52 8.52
C GLN A 56 -9.92 1.69 8.22
N LEU A 57 -9.08 0.88 8.83
CA LEU A 57 -7.64 0.89 8.57
C LEU A 57 -7.33 0.57 7.10
N GLY A 58 -8.03 -0.38 6.52
CA GLY A 58 -7.90 -0.74 5.11
C GLY A 58 -8.31 0.39 4.16
N LEU A 59 -9.39 1.09 4.48
CA LEU A 59 -9.83 2.26 3.72
C LEU A 59 -8.82 3.42 3.82
N ASP A 60 -8.22 3.62 4.99
CA ASP A 60 -7.21 4.64 5.19
C ASP A 60 -5.94 4.32 4.38
N SER A 61 -5.49 3.08 4.38
CA SER A 61 -4.36 2.62 3.56
C SER A 61 -4.64 2.80 2.08
N LYS A 62 -5.83 2.43 1.64
CA LYS A 62 -6.27 2.62 0.25
C LYS A 62 -6.28 4.09 -0.15
N ARG A 63 -6.78 4.95 0.72
CA ARG A 63 -6.80 6.41 0.48
C ARG A 63 -5.38 6.96 0.39
N PHE A 64 -4.50 6.57 1.30
CA PHE A 64 -3.12 7.01 1.29
C PHE A 64 -2.40 6.62 -0.02
N LEU A 65 -2.57 5.39 -0.46
CA LEU A 65 -2.00 4.92 -1.74
C LEU A 65 -2.55 5.73 -2.92
N LYS A 66 -3.85 5.93 -2.95
CA LYS A 66 -4.51 6.71 -4.02
C LYS A 66 -4.00 8.15 -4.06
N ASP A 67 -3.89 8.80 -2.92
CA ASP A 67 -3.41 10.17 -2.83
C ASP A 67 -1.92 10.27 -3.19
N THR A 68 -1.12 9.31 -2.75
CA THR A 68 0.30 9.24 -3.09
C THR A 68 0.50 9.11 -4.61
N ILE A 69 -0.24 8.23 -5.26
CA ILE A 69 -0.18 8.07 -6.73
C ILE A 69 -0.60 9.35 -7.43
N ARG A 70 -1.66 9.98 -6.98
CA ARG A 70 -2.19 11.21 -7.59
C ARG A 70 -1.24 12.40 -7.49
N LEU A 71 -0.43 12.45 -6.44
CA LEU A 71 0.53 13.53 -6.21
C LEU A 71 1.80 13.41 -7.05
N GLN A 72 2.02 12.26 -7.69
CA GLN A 72 3.20 12.09 -8.56
C GLN A 72 3.06 12.95 -9.81
N LYS A 73 4.15 13.60 -10.17
CA LYS A 73 4.23 14.47 -11.36
C LYS A 73 4.69 13.70 -12.58
N GLU A 74 5.55 12.71 -12.37
CA GLU A 74 6.06 11.83 -13.41
C GLU A 74 5.21 10.58 -13.54
N PRO A 75 5.23 9.91 -14.70
CA PRO A 75 4.56 8.62 -14.84
C PRO A 75 5.06 7.60 -13.82
N ILE A 76 4.13 6.89 -13.19
CA ILE A 76 4.47 5.80 -12.28
C ILE A 76 5.21 4.73 -13.07
N ARG A 77 6.26 4.19 -12.47
CA ARG A 77 6.98 3.02 -12.98
C ARG A 77 6.72 1.83 -12.11
N ILE A 78 6.61 0.68 -12.72
CA ILE A 78 6.45 -0.59 -12.03
C ILE A 78 7.65 -1.49 -12.30
N HIS A 79 8.22 -2.04 -11.26
CA HIS A 79 9.16 -3.14 -11.34
C HIS A 79 8.43 -4.43 -11.03
N THR A 80 8.27 -5.29 -12.04
CA THR A 80 7.62 -6.57 -11.88
C THR A 80 8.62 -7.64 -11.46
N THR A 81 8.24 -8.55 -10.59
CA THR A 81 9.13 -9.62 -10.11
C THR A 81 8.67 -10.99 -10.61
N LYS A 82 7.66 -11.54 -10.01
CA LYS A 82 7.12 -12.87 -10.35
C LYS A 82 5.61 -12.79 -10.45
N GLU A 83 5.03 -13.78 -11.11
CA GLU A 83 3.62 -14.00 -10.95
C GLU A 83 3.33 -14.46 -9.51
N GLY A 84 2.40 -13.80 -8.87
CA GLY A 84 1.91 -14.18 -7.57
C GLY A 84 0.94 -15.36 -7.65
N LYS A 85 0.49 -15.80 -6.50
CA LYS A 85 -0.63 -16.73 -6.40
C LYS A 85 -1.84 -16.18 -7.18
N PHE A 86 -2.57 -17.05 -7.84
CA PHE A 86 -3.77 -16.68 -8.64
C PHE A 86 -3.47 -15.82 -9.87
N GLY A 87 -2.28 -15.93 -10.47
CA GLY A 87 -1.95 -15.21 -11.70
C GLY A 87 -1.82 -13.70 -11.57
N ARG A 88 -1.68 -13.18 -10.35
CA ARG A 88 -1.47 -11.75 -10.13
C ARG A 88 -0.01 -11.37 -10.36
N ILE A 89 0.20 -10.24 -11.00
CA ILE A 89 1.54 -9.66 -11.11
C ILE A 89 1.97 -9.15 -9.74
N LEU A 90 3.21 -9.47 -9.36
CA LEU A 90 3.85 -8.89 -8.19
C LEU A 90 4.71 -7.71 -8.64
N GLY A 91 4.54 -6.56 -8.02
CA GLY A 91 5.25 -5.36 -8.45
C GLY A 91 5.56 -4.38 -7.33
N THR A 92 6.58 -3.57 -7.60
CA THR A 92 6.93 -2.40 -6.79
C THR A 92 6.67 -1.14 -7.61
N LEU A 93 5.97 -0.19 -7.03
CA LEU A 93 5.68 1.09 -7.69
C LEU A 93 6.74 2.12 -7.31
N TYR A 94 7.19 2.85 -8.32
CA TYR A 94 8.12 3.97 -8.15
C TYR A 94 7.49 5.25 -8.70
N GLY A 95 7.54 6.29 -7.90
CA GLY A 95 7.09 7.62 -8.27
C GLY A 95 8.25 8.58 -8.58
N ASP A 96 8.01 9.86 -8.34
CA ASP A 96 8.98 10.91 -8.54
C ASP A 96 10.28 10.66 -7.76
N ASN A 97 11.42 10.97 -8.36
CA ASN A 97 12.75 10.77 -7.77
C ASN A 97 13.03 9.34 -7.29
N ASP A 98 12.54 8.35 -8.02
CA ASP A 98 12.69 6.92 -7.68
C ASP A 98 12.10 6.57 -6.30
N THR A 99 11.13 7.30 -5.83
CA THR A 99 10.48 7.03 -4.56
C THR A 99 9.75 5.70 -4.61
N ASN A 100 10.12 4.80 -3.71
CA ASN A 100 9.45 3.50 -3.57
C ASN A 100 8.12 3.66 -2.83
N ILE A 101 7.03 3.58 -3.56
CA ILE A 101 5.68 3.79 -3.02
C ILE A 101 5.29 2.66 -2.06
N ASN A 102 5.74 1.42 -2.32
CA ASN A 102 5.49 0.32 -1.40
C ASN A 102 6.10 0.61 -0.02
N GLU A 103 7.34 1.11 0.02
CA GLU A 103 8.00 1.49 1.26
C GLU A 103 7.33 2.67 1.96
N LEU A 104 6.82 3.64 1.22
CA LEU A 104 6.10 4.77 1.81
C LEU A 104 4.91 4.33 2.65
N LEU A 105 4.20 3.30 2.23
CA LEU A 105 3.09 2.74 2.99
C LEU A 105 3.57 2.21 4.35
N ILE A 106 4.70 1.53 4.38
CA ILE A 106 5.30 1.03 5.62
C ILE A 106 5.77 2.18 6.51
N LEU A 107 6.52 3.12 5.93
CA LEU A 107 7.07 4.27 6.66
C LEU A 107 5.98 5.15 7.28
N ASN A 108 4.83 5.21 6.67
CA ASN A 108 3.69 5.98 7.15
C ASN A 108 2.70 5.12 7.97
N ASN A 109 3.05 3.90 8.30
CA ASN A 109 2.28 2.95 9.11
C ASN A 109 0.90 2.59 8.51
N TYR A 110 0.79 2.57 7.20
CA TYR A 110 -0.39 2.09 6.49
C TYR A 110 -0.27 0.64 6.03
N ALA A 111 0.93 0.09 6.10
CA ALA A 111 1.22 -1.29 5.76
C ALA A 111 2.28 -1.87 6.69
N ARG A 112 2.34 -3.18 6.77
CA ARG A 112 3.40 -3.93 7.42
C ARG A 112 4.24 -4.67 6.39
N GLN A 113 5.46 -5.02 6.75
CA GLN A 113 6.30 -5.85 5.89
C GLN A 113 5.72 -7.25 5.77
N TYR A 114 5.72 -7.78 4.56
CA TYR A 114 5.23 -9.11 4.27
C TYR A 114 5.88 -9.67 3.00
N TYR A 115 6.57 -10.77 3.14
CA TYR A 115 7.29 -11.42 2.03
C TYR A 115 6.73 -12.80 1.66
N GLY A 116 5.50 -13.07 2.01
CA GLY A 116 4.85 -14.35 1.83
C GLY A 116 4.78 -15.13 3.14
N GLY A 117 4.22 -16.33 3.09
CA GLY A 117 3.98 -17.14 4.26
C GLY A 117 2.56 -17.00 4.82
N SER A 118 2.37 -17.45 6.05
CA SER A 118 1.08 -17.33 6.72
C SER A 118 0.88 -15.93 7.31
N LYS A 119 -0.24 -15.33 7.01
CA LYS A 119 -0.64 -14.06 7.65
C LYS A 119 -0.95 -14.24 9.13
N ASP A 120 -1.26 -15.44 9.57
CA ASP A 120 -1.53 -15.73 10.98
C ASP A 120 -0.32 -15.48 11.87
N GLU A 121 0.89 -15.67 11.34
CA GLU A 121 2.13 -15.35 12.02
C GLU A 121 2.32 -13.86 12.30
N LEU A 122 1.68 -13.02 11.50
CA LEU A 122 1.77 -11.57 11.65
C LEU A 122 0.83 -11.01 12.73
N GLY A 123 -0.12 -11.81 13.17
CA GLY A 123 -1.12 -11.39 14.15
C GLY A 123 -2.20 -10.45 13.58
N PRO A 124 -3.18 -10.11 14.39
CA PRO A 124 -4.27 -9.24 13.99
C PRO A 124 -3.82 -7.78 13.84
N TRP A 125 -4.58 -7.01 13.10
CA TRP A 125 -4.45 -5.56 13.09
C TRP A 125 -5.01 -5.00 14.39
N VAL A 126 -4.19 -4.23 15.11
CA VAL A 126 -4.55 -3.63 16.39
C VAL A 126 -4.48 -2.11 16.23
N TYR A 127 -5.43 -1.43 16.83
CA TYR A 127 -5.43 0.02 16.94
C TYR A 127 -5.91 0.40 18.34
N GLU A 128 -5.46 1.53 18.79
CA GLU A 128 -5.87 2.08 20.07
C GLU A 128 -6.92 3.18 19.82
N GLU A 129 -8.01 3.09 20.55
CA GLU A 129 -8.98 4.16 20.61
C GLU A 129 -8.45 5.25 21.55
N GLY A 130 -8.64 6.43 21.15
CA GLY A 130 -8.23 7.56 21.97
C GLY A 130 -7.56 8.58 21.10
N CYS A 131 -8.21 9.64 20.87
CA CYS A 131 -7.66 10.78 20.20
C CYS A 131 -7.34 11.83 21.23
N ASN A 132 -6.10 12.11 21.34
CA ASN A 132 -5.73 13.38 21.92
C ASN A 132 -5.76 14.41 20.81
N CYS A 133 -6.95 14.68 20.34
CA CYS A 133 -7.13 15.59 19.22
C CYS A 133 -6.96 17.04 19.58
N GLY A 134 -6.46 17.38 20.73
CA GLY A 134 -6.18 18.76 21.11
C GLY A 134 -5.31 19.52 20.11
N GLY A 135 -5.64 19.39 18.85
CA GLY A 135 -4.94 20.03 17.74
C GLY A 135 -3.58 19.44 17.45
N LYS A 136 -3.24 18.33 18.05
CA LYS A 136 -1.82 18.03 18.12
C LYS A 136 -1.45 16.91 17.26
N ARG A 137 -1.91 16.23 16.58
CA ARG A 137 -1.29 15.09 15.97
C ARG A 137 -2.14 14.39 15.01
N LEU A 138 -2.57 15.13 14.17
CA LEU A 138 -3.13 14.63 12.95
C LEU A 138 -1.98 14.46 11.97
N SER A 139 -1.18 13.48 12.18
CA SER A 139 -0.17 13.14 11.21
C SER A 139 -0.74 12.12 10.24
N ARG A 140 -0.28 12.16 9.02
CA ARG A 140 -0.55 11.12 8.03
C ARG A 140 -2.00 10.97 7.63
N GLY A 141 -2.71 12.05 7.48
CA GLY A 141 -4.10 12.02 7.08
C GLY A 141 -5.05 11.49 8.14
N GLN A 142 -4.61 11.42 9.38
CA GLN A 142 -5.47 11.09 10.48
C GLN A 142 -6.55 12.14 10.67
N SER A 143 -7.76 11.67 10.82
CA SER A 143 -8.86 12.53 11.24
C SER A 143 -8.96 12.55 12.75
N CYS A 144 -9.62 13.54 13.30
CA CYS A 144 -9.98 13.58 14.73
C CYS A 144 -11.04 12.52 15.08
N SER A 145 -11.00 11.37 14.49
CA SER A 145 -11.93 10.29 14.77
C SER A 145 -11.63 9.53 16.05
N GLY A 146 -10.53 9.85 16.70
CA GLY A 146 -10.12 9.17 17.91
C GLY A 146 -9.34 7.88 17.67
N ILE A 147 -9.03 7.57 16.44
CA ILE A 147 -8.31 6.33 16.11
C ILE A 147 -6.90 6.66 15.68
N TRP A 148 -5.95 6.07 16.38
CA TRP A 148 -4.53 6.20 16.13
C TRP A 148 -3.94 4.83 15.91
N TYR A 149 -3.02 4.70 14.98
CA TYR A 149 -2.31 3.46 14.80
C TYR A 149 -0.86 3.70 14.38
N ARG A 150 -0.02 2.81 14.83
CA ARG A 150 1.35 2.71 14.43
C ARG A 150 1.71 1.23 14.35
N TRP A 151 2.31 0.84 13.27
CA TRP A 151 2.79 -0.52 13.10
C TRP A 151 4.05 -0.74 13.92
N THR A 152 4.14 -1.86 14.60
CA THR A 152 5.33 -2.26 15.35
C THR A 152 5.86 -3.57 14.81
N SER A 153 7.10 -3.90 15.17
CA SER A 153 7.73 -5.16 14.82
C SER A 153 7.00 -6.39 15.34
N ASP A 154 6.20 -6.21 16.37
CA ASP A 154 5.41 -7.30 16.95
C ASP A 154 4.09 -7.52 16.20
N GLY A 155 3.88 -6.82 15.13
CA GLY A 155 2.73 -7.00 14.26
C GLY A 155 1.46 -6.28 14.71
N TYR A 156 1.54 -5.37 15.64
CA TYR A 156 0.40 -4.56 16.04
C TYR A 156 0.69 -3.07 15.90
N ILE A 157 -0.36 -2.30 15.93
CA ILE A 157 -0.33 -0.85 15.85
C ILE A 157 -0.43 -0.31 17.26
N SER A 158 0.44 0.63 17.61
CA SER A 158 0.35 1.33 18.88
C SER A 158 0.24 2.83 18.69
N LEU A 159 -0.35 3.47 19.65
CA LEU A 159 -0.18 4.90 19.84
C LEU A 159 1.24 5.19 20.23
N TYR A 160 1.80 6.16 19.62
CA TYR A 160 3.03 6.67 20.12
C TYR A 160 2.85 7.97 20.70
#